data_911f1ba0998836f32f9d7b66d2306b69
#
_entry.id   911f1ba0998836f32f9d7b66d2306b69
#
_cell.length_a   1.000
_cell.length_b   1.000
_cell.length_c   1.000
_cell.angle_alpha   90.00
_cell.angle_beta   90.00
_cell.angle_gamma   90.00
#
_symmetry.space_group_name_H-M   'P 1'
#
loop_
_entity.id
_entity.type
_entity.pdbx_description
1 polymer ?
#
loop_
_entity_poly.entity_id
_entity_poly.type
_entity_poly.pdbx_seq_one_letter_code
_entity_poly.pdbx_strand_id
1 'polypeptide(L)'
;MRIAPLLALALLAAAPAAAQQATYTNPILYADYSDPDLIRVGDEYFMVASSFHFSPGIPVLKSRDLVHWSIVGHVLPRLPFGPLFDMPGPHTLDDTISRPTGGTKYAGGVWAPSIRHHDGKFFVYWATPDEGVFMATATDPAGPWSEAVHVIAAPGLEDPCPFWDDDGTAWLIHGRVGAGPLILHRMSADGKRSLDDGIVVAEDKEKLPVLEGPKLYKRNGWYYIFAPIGGVERGPQAVGRARDIRGPYDWRTVLEPGTTPIQGPHQGGWVETPSGQGWFAHFNSTGAFGRIVHLQPLLWQGDNWPVVGKPVPGQNYGQPVASHAMPDTGNAPTTDRLQDSDEFASAQLGLQWSWNHNPLDGAWSLAERPGWLRLEAQPAQHLVTARNTLTQIMQGPRPSFTTRLDVARMAEGQRAGLTLFGVRPSWIGVVREGGRNRIVLASEGVETVGPELAGQTVELRAEVSESQSVRYSYSQDGSTFTPFGDPIWLARFSWWKGSRPALFSFTRGASGTADFDWFRVERREP
;
A
#
# COMPACT_ATOMS: atom_id res chain seq x y z
N MET A 1 -68.09 -7.84 -56.78
CA MET A 1 -66.92 -8.57 -56.20
C MET A 1 -65.84 -7.56 -55.83
N ARG A 2 -65.66 -7.25 -54.55
CA ARG A 2 -64.65 -6.36 -54.08
C ARG A 2 -63.58 -7.21 -53.36
N ILE A 3 -62.35 -7.19 -53.84
CA ILE A 3 -61.19 -7.89 -53.28
C ILE A 3 -60.57 -6.95 -52.28
N ALA A 4 -60.47 -7.36 -50.99
CA ALA A 4 -59.75 -6.64 -49.97
C ALA A 4 -58.30 -7.15 -49.94
N PRO A 5 -57.28 -6.27 -49.77
CA PRO A 5 -55.92 -6.72 -49.62
C PRO A 5 -55.64 -7.10 -48.14
N LEU A 6 -55.08 -8.29 -47.95
CA LEU A 6 -54.48 -8.71 -46.68
C LEU A 6 -53.11 -7.97 -46.44
N LEU A 7 -53.05 -7.16 -45.40
CA LEU A 7 -51.77 -6.62 -44.90
C LEU A 7 -51.10 -7.69 -44.03
N ALA A 8 -49.98 -8.21 -44.48
CA ALA A 8 -49.08 -9.03 -43.64
C ALA A 8 -48.24 -8.15 -42.72
N LEU A 9 -48.51 -8.20 -41.42
CA LEU A 9 -47.69 -7.54 -40.39
C LEU A 9 -46.45 -8.39 -40.17
N ALA A 10 -45.26 -7.93 -40.62
CA ALA A 10 -43.97 -8.53 -40.28
C ALA A 10 -43.56 -8.10 -38.87
N LEU A 11 -43.61 -9.00 -37.90
CA LEU A 11 -43.02 -8.83 -36.57
C LEU A 11 -41.49 -8.92 -36.72
N LEU A 12 -40.82 -7.79 -36.70
CA LEU A 12 -39.39 -7.70 -36.48
C LEU A 12 -39.12 -8.05 -35.00
N ALA A 13 -38.65 -9.27 -34.72
CA ALA A 13 -38.11 -9.64 -33.46
C ALA A 13 -36.77 -8.86 -33.26
N ALA A 14 -36.76 -7.87 -32.37
CA ALA A 14 -35.55 -7.21 -31.95
C ALA A 14 -34.66 -8.25 -31.23
N ALA A 15 -33.50 -8.57 -31.80
CA ALA A 15 -32.50 -9.34 -31.11
C ALA A 15 -32.10 -8.61 -29.80
N PRO A 16 -31.99 -9.31 -28.67
CA PRO A 16 -31.52 -8.67 -27.43
C PRO A 16 -30.14 -8.08 -27.70
N ALA A 17 -29.97 -6.78 -27.42
CA ALA A 17 -28.67 -6.14 -27.44
C ALA A 17 -27.78 -6.93 -26.49
N ALA A 18 -26.67 -7.49 -26.98
CA ALA A 18 -25.68 -8.13 -26.13
C ALA A 18 -25.28 -7.12 -25.08
N ALA A 19 -25.48 -7.43 -23.80
CA ALA A 19 -25.05 -6.58 -22.71
C ALA A 19 -23.54 -6.34 -22.87
N GLN A 20 -23.14 -5.08 -23.00
CA GLN A 20 -21.76 -4.71 -23.13
C GLN A 20 -21.03 -5.20 -21.87
N GLN A 21 -20.04 -6.07 -22.02
CA GLN A 21 -19.28 -6.61 -20.89
C GLN A 21 -18.61 -5.46 -20.14
N ALA A 22 -18.86 -5.37 -18.83
CA ALA A 22 -18.24 -4.36 -17.99
C ALA A 22 -16.71 -4.48 -18.05
N THR A 23 -16.02 -3.35 -18.04
CA THR A 23 -14.55 -3.28 -18.11
C THR A 23 -14.00 -2.55 -16.89
N TYR A 24 -12.75 -2.87 -16.52
CA TYR A 24 -11.97 -2.07 -15.58
C TYR A 24 -10.81 -1.40 -16.30
N THR A 25 -10.23 -0.40 -15.62
CA THR A 25 -9.04 0.33 -16.08
C THR A 25 -7.95 0.22 -15.01
N ASN A 26 -6.72 -0.06 -15.45
CA ASN A 26 -5.54 -0.04 -14.59
C ASN A 26 -5.01 1.40 -14.37
N PRO A 27 -4.45 1.72 -13.18
CA PRO A 27 -4.33 0.83 -12.02
C PRO A 27 -5.69 0.59 -11.33
N ILE A 28 -5.89 -0.61 -10.79
CA ILE A 28 -7.07 -0.90 -9.96
C ILE A 28 -7.02 -0.20 -8.60
N LEU A 29 -5.81 0.06 -8.09
CA LEU A 29 -5.56 0.90 -6.92
C LEU A 29 -4.51 1.95 -7.29
N TYR A 30 -4.91 3.18 -7.52
CA TYR A 30 -3.99 4.30 -7.67
C TYR A 30 -3.53 4.77 -6.27
N ALA A 31 -2.88 3.86 -5.55
CA ALA A 31 -2.50 4.01 -4.14
C ALA A 31 -1.35 3.06 -3.81
N ASP A 32 -0.48 3.46 -2.88
CA ASP A 32 0.75 2.78 -2.52
C ASP A 32 0.52 1.51 -1.67
N TYR A 33 0.01 0.47 -2.28
CA TYR A 33 -0.04 -0.88 -1.71
C TYR A 33 1.10 -1.72 -2.27
N SER A 34 2.33 -1.43 -1.79
CA SER A 34 3.57 -2.05 -2.25
C SER A 34 3.57 -3.56 -2.05
N ASP A 35 4.21 -4.27 -2.97
CA ASP A 35 4.51 -5.70 -2.84
C ASP A 35 3.26 -6.55 -2.53
N PRO A 36 2.17 -6.38 -3.32
CA PRO A 36 0.90 -7.02 -3.01
C PRO A 36 0.99 -8.54 -3.16
N ASP A 37 0.45 -9.27 -2.19
CA ASP A 37 0.12 -10.69 -2.35
C ASP A 37 -1.36 -10.89 -2.06
N LEU A 38 -2.01 -11.77 -2.82
CA LEU A 38 -3.45 -11.95 -2.72
C LEU A 38 -3.86 -13.42 -2.83
N ILE A 39 -4.98 -13.75 -2.18
CA ILE A 39 -5.59 -15.07 -2.22
C ILE A 39 -7.10 -14.96 -2.44
N ARG A 40 -7.70 -16.06 -2.86
CA ARG A 40 -9.16 -16.25 -2.86
C ARG A 40 -9.55 -17.23 -1.76
N VAL A 41 -10.56 -16.89 -0.98
CA VAL A 41 -11.19 -17.79 0.00
C VAL A 41 -12.70 -17.74 -0.22
N GLY A 42 -13.28 -18.84 -0.68
CA GLY A 42 -14.68 -18.85 -1.12
C GLY A 42 -14.90 -17.95 -2.33
N ASP A 43 -15.77 -16.97 -2.17
CA ASP A 43 -16.15 -15.95 -3.17
C ASP A 43 -15.52 -14.57 -2.89
N GLU A 44 -14.62 -14.49 -1.93
CA GLU A 44 -13.92 -13.26 -1.54
C GLU A 44 -12.42 -13.34 -1.84
N TYR A 45 -11.81 -12.17 -2.07
CA TYR A 45 -10.38 -12.00 -2.32
C TYR A 45 -9.79 -11.14 -1.23
N PHE A 46 -8.60 -11.52 -0.76
CA PHE A 46 -7.88 -10.81 0.29
C PHE A 46 -6.47 -10.47 -0.20
N MET A 47 -6.02 -9.26 0.08
CA MET A 47 -4.70 -8.76 -0.30
C MET A 47 -4.01 -8.14 0.91
N VAL A 48 -2.71 -8.38 1.02
CA VAL A 48 -1.81 -7.73 1.99
C VAL A 48 -0.73 -6.95 1.24
N ALA A 49 -0.16 -5.94 1.91
CA ALA A 49 0.89 -5.11 1.34
C ALA A 49 1.91 -4.68 2.40
N SER A 50 3.11 -4.31 1.96
CA SER A 50 4.17 -3.75 2.81
C SER A 50 3.71 -2.49 3.52
N SER A 51 4.08 -2.34 4.79
CA SER A 51 3.81 -1.14 5.58
C SER A 51 5.08 -0.46 6.12
N PHE A 52 6.22 -1.15 6.03
CA PHE A 52 7.50 -0.67 6.55
C PHE A 52 7.39 -0.20 8.01
N HIS A 53 7.76 1.03 8.32
CA HIS A 53 7.75 1.63 9.65
C HIS A 53 6.39 2.25 10.05
N PHE A 54 5.36 2.16 9.21
CA PHE A 54 4.04 2.71 9.54
C PHE A 54 3.22 1.73 10.41
N SER A 55 2.55 2.26 11.44
CA SER A 55 1.74 1.53 12.42
C SER A 55 0.29 2.06 12.44
N PRO A 56 -0.75 1.19 12.40
CA PRO A 56 -0.71 -0.27 12.36
C PRO A 56 -0.05 -0.79 11.07
N GLY A 57 0.55 -1.98 11.15
CA GLY A 57 1.27 -2.62 10.05
C GLY A 57 0.47 -3.68 9.32
N ILE A 58 0.82 -3.90 8.06
CA ILE A 58 0.23 -4.88 7.14
C ILE A 58 -1.28 -4.67 6.98
N PRO A 59 -1.71 -3.74 6.13
CA PRO A 59 -3.12 -3.60 5.79
C PRO A 59 -3.64 -4.87 5.13
N VAL A 60 -4.84 -5.29 5.52
CA VAL A 60 -5.59 -6.36 4.90
C VAL A 60 -6.75 -5.75 4.13
N LEU A 61 -6.75 -5.96 2.82
CA LEU A 61 -7.79 -5.48 1.94
C LEU A 61 -8.68 -6.65 1.51
N LYS A 62 -9.94 -6.34 1.24
CA LYS A 62 -10.94 -7.29 0.74
C LYS A 62 -11.57 -6.78 -0.54
N SER A 63 -11.86 -7.71 -1.47
CA SER A 63 -12.62 -7.48 -2.68
C SER A 63 -13.52 -8.68 -2.99
N ARG A 64 -14.59 -8.44 -3.76
CA ARG A 64 -15.44 -9.50 -4.33
C ARG A 64 -15.30 -9.61 -5.84
N ASP A 65 -14.58 -8.68 -6.48
CA ASP A 65 -14.46 -8.61 -7.94
C ASP A 65 -13.01 -8.40 -8.43
N LEU A 66 -12.01 -8.37 -7.53
CA LEU A 66 -10.59 -8.13 -7.80
C LEU A 66 -10.25 -6.69 -8.23
N VAL A 67 -11.23 -5.83 -8.43
CA VAL A 67 -11.05 -4.44 -8.92
C VAL A 67 -11.35 -3.42 -7.83
N HIS A 68 -12.43 -3.63 -7.09
CA HIS A 68 -12.87 -2.75 -6.01
C HIS A 68 -12.46 -3.32 -4.66
N TRP A 69 -11.72 -2.55 -3.88
CA TRP A 69 -11.10 -3.00 -2.64
C TRP A 69 -11.43 -2.06 -1.48
N SER A 70 -11.62 -2.63 -0.30
CA SER A 70 -11.76 -1.89 0.97
C SER A 70 -10.79 -2.45 2.01
N ILE A 71 -10.31 -1.61 2.93
CA ILE A 71 -9.48 -2.05 4.06
C ILE A 71 -10.41 -2.69 5.10
N VAL A 72 -10.11 -3.91 5.54
CA VAL A 72 -10.90 -4.63 6.53
C VAL A 72 -10.19 -4.79 7.87
N GLY A 73 -8.87 -4.59 7.93
CA GLY A 73 -8.09 -4.69 9.15
C GLY A 73 -6.60 -4.50 8.92
N HIS A 74 -5.83 -4.73 9.97
CA HIS A 74 -4.37 -4.74 9.96
C HIS A 74 -3.87 -5.94 10.77
N VAL A 75 -2.78 -6.56 10.31
CA VAL A 75 -2.20 -7.71 11.01
C VAL A 75 -1.52 -7.30 12.30
N LEU A 76 -0.83 -6.17 12.30
CA LEU A 76 -0.05 -5.68 13.44
C LEU A 76 -0.64 -4.37 13.97
N PRO A 77 -1.30 -4.36 15.13
CA PRO A 77 -1.77 -3.11 15.73
C PRO A 77 -0.62 -2.16 16.10
N ARG A 78 0.56 -2.71 16.41
CA ARG A 78 1.83 -1.99 16.64
C ARG A 78 2.98 -2.81 16.05
N LEU A 79 4.11 -2.15 15.78
CA LEU A 79 5.33 -2.79 15.29
C LEU A 79 6.15 -3.32 16.49
N PRO A 80 6.26 -4.65 16.68
CA PRO A 80 6.88 -5.23 17.89
C PRO A 80 8.39 -5.48 17.73
N PHE A 81 9.09 -4.78 16.83
CA PHE A 81 10.46 -5.12 16.41
C PHE A 81 11.55 -4.34 17.18
N GLY A 82 11.19 -3.73 18.30
CA GLY A 82 12.13 -3.05 19.17
C GLY A 82 11.92 -1.54 19.29
N PRO A 83 12.68 -0.88 20.20
CA PRO A 83 12.38 0.48 20.64
C PRO A 83 12.55 1.56 19.56
N LEU A 84 13.30 1.31 18.50
CA LEU A 84 13.49 2.29 17.43
C LEU A 84 12.18 2.58 16.68
N PHE A 85 11.22 1.65 16.72
CA PHE A 85 9.87 1.86 16.17
C PHE A 85 8.97 2.74 17.05
N ASP A 86 9.41 3.09 18.27
CA ASP A 86 8.75 4.05 19.16
C ASP A 86 9.37 5.45 19.05
N MET A 87 10.34 5.66 18.17
CA MET A 87 11.08 6.93 17.99
C MET A 87 11.61 7.52 19.31
N PRO A 88 12.44 6.80 20.07
CA PRO A 88 12.86 7.25 21.42
C PRO A 88 13.80 8.45 21.37
N GLY A 89 14.47 8.73 20.24
CA GLY A 89 15.56 9.69 20.19
C GLY A 89 16.83 9.26 20.99
N PRO A 90 17.84 10.10 21.10
CA PRO A 90 17.96 11.36 20.39
C PRO A 90 18.01 11.16 18.87
N HIS A 91 17.46 12.12 18.13
CA HIS A 91 17.45 12.07 16.67
C HIS A 91 18.63 12.86 16.12
N THR A 92 19.35 12.25 15.18
CA THR A 92 20.30 12.92 14.32
C THR A 92 19.77 12.91 12.90
N LEU A 93 19.90 14.02 12.20
CA LEU A 93 19.56 14.14 10.78
C LEU A 93 20.86 14.16 9.98
N ASP A 94 20.84 13.59 8.78
CA ASP A 94 21.88 13.89 7.80
C ASP A 94 21.77 15.35 7.35
N ASP A 95 22.80 15.86 6.67
CA ASP A 95 22.90 17.27 6.26
C ASP A 95 21.75 17.72 5.33
N THR A 96 20.91 16.79 4.86
CA THR A 96 19.82 17.05 3.93
C THR A 96 18.45 17.20 4.60
N ILE A 97 18.36 17.07 5.94
CA ILE A 97 17.09 17.07 6.71
C ILE A 97 16.14 15.90 6.31
N SER A 98 16.55 15.08 5.37
CA SER A 98 15.69 14.10 4.70
C SER A 98 15.76 12.72 5.35
N ARG A 99 16.77 12.43 6.17
CA ARG A 99 16.97 11.08 6.69
C ARG A 99 17.44 11.11 8.14
N PRO A 100 16.55 10.80 9.10
CA PRO A 100 16.98 10.57 10.47
C PRO A 100 17.91 9.36 10.52
N THR A 101 19.10 9.54 11.11
CA THR A 101 20.15 8.50 11.18
C THR A 101 20.26 7.86 12.56
N GLY A 102 19.51 8.32 13.56
CA GLY A 102 19.48 7.77 14.90
C GLY A 102 18.16 7.94 15.60
N GLY A 103 17.91 7.08 16.60
CA GLY A 103 16.71 7.13 17.43
C GLY A 103 15.39 6.81 16.72
N THR A 104 15.43 6.22 15.52
CA THR A 104 14.25 5.88 14.70
C THR A 104 14.61 4.80 13.68
N LYS A 105 13.59 4.16 13.10
CA LYS A 105 13.75 3.04 12.16
C LYS A 105 13.00 3.28 10.85
N TYR A 106 13.37 4.30 10.09
CA TYR A 106 12.83 4.53 8.76
C TYR A 106 13.24 3.44 7.78
N ALA A 107 12.38 3.12 6.81
CA ALA A 107 12.54 2.04 5.82
C ALA A 107 12.63 0.62 6.38
N GLY A 108 12.78 0.43 7.69
CA GLY A 108 12.70 -0.87 8.34
C GLY A 108 11.26 -1.32 8.61
N GLY A 109 11.06 -2.37 9.40
CA GLY A 109 9.76 -2.94 9.74
C GLY A 109 9.26 -3.91 8.67
N VAL A 110 7.99 -3.82 8.29
CA VAL A 110 7.34 -4.85 7.47
C VAL A 110 7.66 -4.69 5.99
N TRP A 111 8.42 -5.64 5.45
CA TRP A 111 8.69 -5.80 4.02
C TRP A 111 7.86 -6.93 3.43
N ALA A 112 7.47 -6.80 2.18
CA ALA A 112 6.77 -7.72 1.29
C ALA A 112 6.08 -8.93 1.95
N PRO A 113 4.89 -8.78 2.50
CA PRO A 113 4.18 -9.87 3.14
C PRO A 113 3.63 -10.85 2.11
N SER A 114 3.35 -12.08 2.59
CA SER A 114 2.54 -13.06 1.87
C SER A 114 1.36 -13.49 2.72
N ILE A 115 0.21 -13.70 2.07
CA ILE A 115 -1.00 -14.22 2.72
C ILE A 115 -1.34 -15.61 2.16
N ARG A 116 -1.70 -16.55 3.04
CA ARG A 116 -2.21 -17.88 2.67
C ARG A 116 -3.37 -18.26 3.58
N HIS A 117 -4.21 -19.18 3.09
CA HIS A 117 -5.29 -19.76 3.89
C HIS A 117 -5.11 -21.28 3.93
N HIS A 118 -5.00 -21.82 5.14
CA HIS A 118 -4.79 -23.25 5.38
C HIS A 118 -5.51 -23.67 6.66
N ASP A 119 -6.19 -24.83 6.65
CA ASP A 119 -6.94 -25.40 7.78
C ASP A 119 -7.86 -24.38 8.49
N GLY A 120 -8.61 -23.61 7.70
CA GLY A 120 -9.58 -22.64 8.21
C GLY A 120 -8.97 -21.39 8.85
N LYS A 121 -7.67 -21.13 8.66
CA LYS A 121 -6.95 -19.96 9.17
C LYS A 121 -6.23 -19.21 8.06
N PHE A 122 -6.19 -17.90 8.20
CA PHE A 122 -5.31 -17.04 7.46
C PHE A 122 -3.93 -17.02 8.13
N PHE A 123 -2.90 -17.07 7.30
CA PHE A 123 -1.49 -16.96 7.66
C PHE A 123 -0.90 -15.78 6.90
N VAL A 124 -0.30 -14.84 7.60
CA VAL A 124 0.48 -13.77 6.98
C VAL A 124 1.92 -13.89 7.44
N TYR A 125 2.85 -13.94 6.47
CA TYR A 125 4.28 -13.95 6.70
C TYR A 125 4.87 -12.65 6.17
N TRP A 126 5.88 -12.14 6.83
CA TRP A 126 6.63 -10.97 6.40
C TRP A 126 8.08 -11.05 6.87
N ALA A 127 8.94 -10.29 6.24
CA ALA A 127 10.30 -10.09 6.73
C ALA A 127 10.48 -8.69 7.28
N THR A 128 11.38 -8.58 8.24
CA THR A 128 12.04 -7.33 8.63
C THR A 128 13.52 -7.48 8.30
N PRO A 129 14.16 -6.51 7.62
CA PRO A 129 15.51 -6.71 7.08
C PRO A 129 16.58 -6.97 8.15
N ASP A 130 16.34 -6.53 9.37
CA ASP A 130 17.32 -6.67 10.45
C ASP A 130 17.03 -7.83 11.41
N GLU A 131 15.75 -8.20 11.57
CA GLU A 131 15.31 -9.19 12.56
C GLU A 131 15.07 -10.56 11.95
N GLY A 132 14.53 -10.63 10.70
CA GLY A 132 14.26 -11.88 10.00
C GLY A 132 12.81 -12.07 9.61
N VAL A 133 12.33 -13.33 9.57
CA VAL A 133 11.00 -13.71 9.12
C VAL A 133 10.05 -13.91 10.29
N PHE A 134 8.88 -13.30 10.19
CA PHE A 134 7.78 -13.39 11.16
C PHE A 134 6.51 -13.91 10.51
N MET A 135 5.56 -14.35 11.34
CA MET A 135 4.22 -14.71 10.91
C MET A 135 3.17 -14.38 11.98
N ALA A 136 1.94 -14.22 11.54
CA ALA A 136 0.75 -14.17 12.39
C ALA A 136 -0.41 -14.94 11.75
N THR A 137 -1.39 -15.34 12.55
CA THR A 137 -2.58 -16.07 12.11
C THR A 137 -3.87 -15.44 12.62
N ALA A 138 -4.94 -15.61 11.84
CA ALA A 138 -6.31 -15.27 12.26
C ALA A 138 -7.32 -16.24 11.64
N THR A 139 -8.50 -16.37 12.24
CA THR A 139 -9.64 -17.05 11.63
C THR A 139 -10.51 -16.12 10.79
N ASP A 140 -10.44 -14.82 11.08
CA ASP A 140 -11.08 -13.74 10.33
C ASP A 140 -9.99 -12.81 9.79
N PRO A 141 -9.96 -12.48 8.50
CA PRO A 141 -8.96 -11.58 7.92
C PRO A 141 -9.03 -10.15 8.46
N ALA A 142 -10.18 -9.73 9.01
CA ALA A 142 -10.30 -8.47 9.75
C ALA A 142 -9.62 -8.51 11.13
N GLY A 143 -9.27 -9.68 11.62
CA GLY A 143 -8.68 -9.93 12.94
C GLY A 143 -9.72 -10.38 14.00
N PRO A 144 -9.31 -10.49 15.27
CA PRO A 144 -7.96 -10.21 15.75
C PRO A 144 -6.92 -11.21 15.25
N TRP A 145 -5.75 -10.71 14.92
CA TRP A 145 -4.59 -11.52 14.58
C TRP A 145 -3.82 -11.95 15.83
N SER A 146 -3.14 -13.08 15.75
CA SER A 146 -2.23 -13.52 16.81
C SER A 146 -1.07 -12.56 16.99
N GLU A 147 -0.37 -12.64 18.11
CA GLU A 147 0.95 -12.03 18.25
C GLU A 147 1.90 -12.53 17.16
N ALA A 148 2.88 -11.69 16.79
CA ALA A 148 3.91 -12.03 15.82
C ALA A 148 4.80 -13.16 16.35
N VAL A 149 4.95 -14.23 15.56
CA VAL A 149 5.85 -15.35 15.83
C VAL A 149 7.10 -15.18 14.99
N HIS A 150 8.28 -15.25 15.61
CA HIS A 150 9.56 -15.21 14.91
C HIS A 150 9.87 -16.60 14.33
N VAL A 151 9.79 -16.75 13.01
CA VAL A 151 9.93 -18.03 12.29
C VAL A 151 11.40 -18.34 11.99
N ILE A 152 12.16 -17.34 11.53
CA ILE A 152 13.60 -17.41 11.27
C ILE A 152 14.25 -16.12 11.81
N ALA A 153 15.10 -16.27 12.82
CA ALA A 153 15.83 -15.17 13.45
C ALA A 153 17.18 -14.97 12.74
N ALA A 154 17.19 -14.20 11.66
CA ALA A 154 18.41 -13.87 10.92
C ALA A 154 18.23 -12.57 10.13
N PRO A 155 19.22 -11.66 10.11
CA PRO A 155 19.17 -10.47 9.29
C PRO A 155 19.33 -10.78 7.80
N GLY A 156 18.89 -9.85 6.95
CA GLY A 156 19.06 -9.93 5.50
C GLY A 156 18.13 -10.90 4.79
N LEU A 157 16.99 -11.27 5.40
CA LEU A 157 15.94 -12.06 4.76
C LEU A 157 14.83 -11.14 4.26
N GLU A 158 14.24 -11.49 3.11
CA GLU A 158 13.15 -10.73 2.50
C GLU A 158 12.14 -11.64 1.80
N ASP A 159 10.91 -11.13 1.62
CA ASP A 159 9.84 -11.66 0.76
C ASP A 159 9.43 -13.12 1.07
N PRO A 160 9.13 -13.49 2.31
CA PRO A 160 8.78 -14.86 2.67
C PRO A 160 7.41 -15.25 2.10
N CYS A 161 7.29 -16.49 1.59
CA CYS A 161 6.04 -17.06 1.13
C CYS A 161 5.90 -18.50 1.65
N PRO A 162 4.92 -18.78 2.55
CA PRO A 162 4.65 -20.12 3.02
C PRO A 162 3.86 -20.92 1.99
N PHE A 163 4.02 -22.24 2.05
CA PHE A 163 3.28 -23.17 1.21
C PHE A 163 3.06 -24.50 1.96
N TRP A 164 1.83 -25.01 1.94
CA TRP A 164 1.48 -26.34 2.41
C TRP A 164 1.18 -27.23 1.22
N ASP A 165 1.92 -28.33 1.11
CA ASP A 165 1.78 -29.28 -0.01
C ASP A 165 0.64 -30.27 0.26
N ASP A 166 0.23 -31.02 -0.78
CA ASP A 166 -0.86 -32.00 -0.73
C ASP A 166 -0.56 -33.18 0.24
N ASP A 167 0.70 -33.44 0.53
CA ASP A 167 1.15 -34.46 1.50
C ASP A 167 1.20 -33.95 2.95
N GLY A 168 0.79 -32.69 3.20
CA GLY A 168 0.83 -32.04 4.49
C GLY A 168 2.19 -31.45 4.86
N THR A 169 3.21 -31.56 4.02
CA THR A 169 4.50 -30.91 4.27
C THR A 169 4.39 -29.41 4.11
N ALA A 170 4.88 -28.66 5.11
CA ALA A 170 4.92 -27.21 5.07
C ALA A 170 6.30 -26.71 4.64
N TRP A 171 6.30 -25.70 3.79
CA TRP A 171 7.48 -25.09 3.17
C TRP A 171 7.46 -23.57 3.31
N LEU A 172 8.62 -22.95 3.33
CA LEU A 172 8.81 -21.50 3.29
C LEU A 172 9.89 -21.15 2.26
N ILE A 173 9.54 -20.36 1.26
CA ILE A 173 10.52 -19.77 0.36
C ILE A 173 10.72 -18.30 0.72
N HIS A 174 11.94 -17.79 0.60
CA HIS A 174 12.26 -16.38 0.78
C HIS A 174 13.47 -15.96 -0.07
N GLY A 175 13.66 -14.65 -0.24
CA GLY A 175 14.84 -14.04 -0.81
C GLY A 175 15.86 -13.61 0.23
N ARG A 176 16.96 -13.01 -0.26
CA ARG A 176 17.93 -12.27 0.55
C ARG A 176 18.05 -10.84 0.06
N VAL A 177 18.10 -9.90 0.99
CA VAL A 177 18.33 -8.47 0.71
C VAL A 177 19.54 -8.31 -0.19
N GLY A 178 19.34 -7.61 -1.31
CA GLY A 178 20.35 -7.47 -2.36
C GLY A 178 20.18 -8.41 -3.54
N ALA A 179 18.96 -8.95 -3.72
CA ALA A 179 18.54 -9.69 -4.91
C ALA A 179 19.11 -11.11 -5.05
N GLY A 180 18.60 -11.99 -4.24
CA GLY A 180 18.85 -13.43 -4.32
C GLY A 180 19.94 -13.93 -3.35
N PRO A 181 20.13 -15.26 -3.22
CA PRO A 181 19.36 -16.33 -3.84
C PRO A 181 17.96 -16.51 -3.26
N LEU A 182 17.10 -17.31 -3.94
CA LEU A 182 15.87 -17.83 -3.36
C LEU A 182 16.18 -19.12 -2.57
N ILE A 183 15.73 -19.13 -1.32
CA ILE A 183 16.01 -20.21 -0.36
C ILE A 183 14.70 -20.84 0.07
N LEU A 184 14.64 -22.17 0.04
CA LEU A 184 13.49 -22.97 0.44
C LEU A 184 13.80 -23.75 1.72
N HIS A 185 12.96 -23.61 2.72
CA HIS A 185 13.01 -24.32 4.00
C HIS A 185 11.82 -25.27 4.17
N ARG A 186 12.03 -26.36 4.89
CA ARG A 186 10.93 -27.08 5.53
C ARG A 186 10.49 -26.35 6.80
N MET A 187 9.16 -26.29 7.00
CA MET A 187 8.58 -25.74 8.22
C MET A 187 7.93 -26.81 9.07
N SER A 188 7.70 -26.50 10.37
CA SER A 188 6.74 -27.21 11.18
C SER A 188 5.34 -27.14 10.55
N ALA A 189 4.51 -28.16 10.74
CA ALA A 189 3.18 -28.22 10.12
C ALA A 189 2.29 -27.01 10.48
N ASP A 190 2.48 -26.43 11.67
CA ASP A 190 1.80 -25.21 12.12
C ASP A 190 2.40 -23.92 11.56
N GLY A 191 3.45 -24.01 10.74
CA GLY A 191 4.12 -22.89 10.08
C GLY A 191 4.99 -22.00 10.97
N LYS A 192 5.13 -22.32 12.26
CA LYS A 192 5.75 -21.41 13.24
C LYS A 192 7.28 -21.46 13.31
N ARG A 193 7.91 -22.45 12.70
CA ARG A 193 9.37 -22.64 12.77
C ARG A 193 9.92 -23.19 11.48
N SER A 194 11.09 -22.70 11.05
CA SER A 194 11.95 -23.43 10.12
C SER A 194 12.51 -24.68 10.79
N LEU A 195 12.62 -25.78 10.06
CA LEU A 195 13.12 -27.08 10.53
C LEU A 195 14.53 -27.41 9.99
N ASP A 196 15.07 -26.58 9.12
CA ASP A 196 16.38 -26.77 8.47
C ASP A 196 17.02 -25.41 8.15
N ASP A 197 18.25 -25.46 7.63
CA ASP A 197 19.01 -24.26 7.22
C ASP A 197 18.61 -23.76 5.83
N GLY A 198 17.68 -24.45 5.15
CA GLY A 198 17.22 -24.14 3.81
C GLY A 198 18.18 -24.57 2.70
N ILE A 199 17.64 -24.66 1.49
CA ILE A 199 18.39 -24.96 0.27
C ILE A 199 18.18 -23.86 -0.76
N VAL A 200 19.22 -23.50 -1.50
CA VAL A 200 19.10 -22.59 -2.65
C VAL A 200 18.39 -23.31 -3.77
N VAL A 201 17.23 -22.77 -4.19
CA VAL A 201 16.42 -23.33 -5.29
C VAL A 201 16.51 -22.50 -6.57
N ALA A 202 16.98 -21.25 -6.48
CA ALA A 202 17.23 -20.40 -7.65
C ALA A 202 18.30 -19.34 -7.34
N GLU A 203 19.29 -19.26 -8.22
CA GLU A 203 20.29 -18.20 -8.27
C GLU A 203 20.93 -18.20 -9.66
N ASP A 204 20.74 -17.15 -10.43
CA ASP A 204 21.41 -16.94 -11.72
C ASP A 204 21.44 -15.43 -12.01
N LYS A 205 22.55 -14.77 -11.69
CA LYS A 205 22.65 -13.30 -11.80
C LYS A 205 22.64 -12.81 -13.26
N GLU A 206 22.90 -13.68 -14.23
CA GLU A 206 22.88 -13.33 -15.66
C GLU A 206 21.48 -13.47 -16.25
N LYS A 207 20.79 -14.59 -15.98
CA LYS A 207 19.46 -14.88 -16.53
C LYS A 207 18.33 -14.36 -15.66
N LEU A 208 18.57 -14.26 -14.35
CA LEU A 208 17.60 -13.82 -13.34
C LEU A 208 18.17 -12.64 -12.53
N PRO A 209 18.56 -11.53 -13.18
CA PRO A 209 19.15 -10.39 -12.49
C PRO A 209 18.13 -9.79 -11.49
N VAL A 210 18.57 -9.47 -10.28
CA VAL A 210 17.70 -8.91 -9.23
C VAL A 210 16.47 -9.79 -8.99
N LEU A 211 16.70 -11.09 -8.75
CA LEU A 211 15.65 -12.07 -8.45
C LEU A 211 15.18 -11.89 -7.01
N GLU A 212 13.90 -11.54 -6.82
CA GLU A 212 13.29 -11.28 -5.50
C GLU A 212 11.79 -11.63 -5.49
N GLY A 213 11.05 -11.37 -4.42
CA GLY A 213 9.60 -11.44 -4.36
C GLY A 213 8.96 -12.80 -4.64
N PRO A 214 9.54 -13.95 -4.21
CA PRO A 214 9.03 -15.25 -4.61
C PRO A 214 7.63 -15.54 -4.05
N LYS A 215 6.72 -16.02 -4.91
CA LYS A 215 5.43 -16.57 -4.52
C LYS A 215 5.32 -18.00 -5.02
N LEU A 216 5.13 -18.96 -4.10
CA LEU A 216 5.12 -20.39 -4.40
C LEU A 216 3.70 -20.92 -4.56
N TYR A 217 3.48 -21.67 -5.64
CA TYR A 217 2.19 -22.27 -6.00
C TYR A 217 2.36 -23.68 -6.54
N LYS A 218 1.26 -24.46 -6.53
CA LYS A 218 1.18 -25.77 -7.18
C LYS A 218 -0.02 -25.84 -8.12
N ARG A 219 0.17 -26.35 -9.35
CA ARG A 219 -0.90 -26.54 -10.33
C ARG A 219 -0.57 -27.69 -11.27
N ASN A 220 -1.52 -28.60 -11.47
CA ASN A 220 -1.38 -29.75 -12.39
C ASN A 220 -0.10 -30.57 -12.15
N GLY A 221 0.29 -30.77 -10.89
CA GLY A 221 1.50 -31.53 -10.51
C GLY A 221 2.82 -30.83 -10.84
N TRP A 222 2.80 -29.52 -11.08
CA TRP A 222 3.95 -28.64 -11.17
C TRP A 222 4.00 -27.66 -10.01
N TYR A 223 5.20 -27.38 -9.52
CA TYR A 223 5.49 -26.27 -8.60
C TYR A 223 5.89 -25.05 -9.41
N TYR A 224 5.43 -23.88 -9.00
CA TYR A 224 5.70 -22.61 -9.65
C TYR A 224 6.23 -21.61 -8.65
N ILE A 225 7.31 -20.94 -8.99
CA ILE A 225 7.81 -19.76 -8.29
C ILE A 225 7.56 -18.55 -9.19
N PHE A 226 6.63 -17.67 -8.80
CA PHE A 226 6.46 -16.38 -9.44
C PHE A 226 7.41 -15.40 -8.76
N ALA A 227 8.34 -14.83 -9.50
CA ALA A 227 9.33 -13.89 -8.96
C ALA A 227 9.68 -12.83 -10.00
N PRO A 228 9.66 -11.53 -9.66
CA PRO A 228 10.14 -10.49 -10.54
C PRO A 228 11.65 -10.55 -10.68
N ILE A 229 12.15 -10.00 -11.80
CA ILE A 229 13.57 -9.80 -12.07
C ILE A 229 13.81 -8.39 -12.57
N GLY A 230 15.04 -7.91 -12.62
CA GLY A 230 15.40 -6.60 -13.16
C GLY A 230 15.16 -5.41 -12.23
N GLY A 231 14.62 -5.66 -11.03
CA GLY A 231 14.36 -4.66 -10.00
C GLY A 231 13.09 -3.83 -10.21
N VAL A 232 12.69 -3.09 -9.19
CA VAL A 232 11.40 -2.39 -9.05
C VAL A 232 11.08 -1.33 -10.11
N GLU A 233 12.10 -0.81 -10.80
CA GLU A 233 11.92 0.22 -11.83
C GLU A 233 11.75 -0.36 -13.24
N ARG A 234 12.15 -1.61 -13.44
CA ARG A 234 12.20 -2.23 -14.77
C ARG A 234 11.22 -3.38 -14.94
N GLY A 235 10.96 -4.22 -13.90
CA GLY A 235 10.41 -5.55 -14.10
C GLY A 235 11.37 -6.34 -14.97
N PRO A 236 11.05 -7.41 -15.63
CA PRO A 236 9.74 -8.04 -15.83
C PRO A 236 9.36 -9.04 -14.73
N GLN A 237 8.21 -9.72 -14.92
CA GLN A 237 7.82 -10.86 -14.10
C GLN A 237 8.30 -12.16 -14.74
N ALA A 238 9.07 -12.94 -13.97
CA ALA A 238 9.47 -14.29 -14.35
C ALA A 238 8.69 -15.35 -13.55
N VAL A 239 8.67 -16.56 -14.08
CA VAL A 239 8.12 -17.76 -13.43
C VAL A 239 9.11 -18.91 -13.58
N GLY A 240 9.47 -19.54 -12.46
CA GLY A 240 10.17 -20.81 -12.41
C GLY A 240 9.18 -21.96 -12.30
N ARG A 241 9.45 -23.11 -12.96
CA ARG A 241 8.59 -24.29 -12.92
C ARG A 241 9.41 -25.56 -12.71
N ALA A 242 8.96 -26.45 -11.81
CA ALA A 242 9.60 -27.73 -11.52
C ALA A 242 8.60 -28.83 -11.21
N ARG A 243 9.03 -30.13 -11.30
CA ARG A 243 8.25 -31.27 -10.84
C ARG A 243 8.49 -31.63 -9.38
N ASP A 244 9.62 -31.27 -8.84
CA ASP A 244 9.94 -31.35 -7.41
C ASP A 244 10.02 -29.93 -6.86
N ILE A 245 9.48 -29.69 -5.67
CA ILE A 245 9.50 -28.37 -5.03
C ILE A 245 10.92 -27.83 -4.79
N ARG A 246 11.89 -28.71 -4.70
CA ARG A 246 13.32 -28.39 -4.55
C ARG A 246 14.03 -28.10 -5.86
N GLY A 247 13.31 -28.22 -7.00
CA GLY A 247 13.85 -28.00 -8.33
C GLY A 247 14.44 -29.25 -8.97
N PRO A 248 15.26 -29.10 -10.04
CA PRO A 248 15.61 -27.82 -10.64
C PRO A 248 14.43 -27.12 -11.33
N TYR A 249 14.43 -25.79 -11.30
CA TYR A 249 13.41 -24.97 -11.93
C TYR A 249 13.84 -24.50 -13.32
N ASP A 250 12.94 -24.70 -14.30
CA ASP A 250 13.03 -24.03 -15.60
C ASP A 250 12.40 -22.63 -15.46
N TRP A 251 13.05 -21.59 -16.02
CA TRP A 251 12.60 -20.21 -15.89
C TRP A 251 12.17 -19.61 -17.22
N ARG A 252 11.07 -18.83 -17.19
CA ARG A 252 10.59 -18.01 -18.30
C ARG A 252 10.11 -16.67 -17.82
N THR A 253 10.38 -15.60 -18.57
CA THR A 253 9.66 -14.35 -18.46
C THR A 253 8.23 -14.56 -18.97
N VAL A 254 7.23 -14.06 -18.22
CA VAL A 254 5.80 -14.23 -18.51
C VAL A 254 5.06 -12.91 -18.69
N LEU A 255 5.66 -11.80 -18.25
CA LEU A 255 5.14 -10.44 -18.41
C LEU A 255 6.29 -9.47 -18.66
N GLU A 256 6.25 -8.77 -19.76
CA GLU A 256 7.20 -7.72 -20.16
C GLU A 256 6.45 -6.39 -20.33
N PRO A 257 7.00 -5.25 -19.88
CA PRO A 257 6.33 -3.95 -20.03
C PRO A 257 6.13 -3.53 -21.49
N GLY A 258 7.09 -3.85 -22.36
CA GLY A 258 7.07 -3.44 -23.76
C GLY A 258 6.96 -1.92 -23.90
N THR A 259 6.09 -1.48 -24.82
CA THR A 259 5.80 -0.05 -25.07
C THR A 259 4.50 0.42 -24.40
N THR A 260 3.96 -0.35 -23.45
CA THR A 260 2.74 0.03 -22.74
C THR A 260 3.02 1.16 -21.74
N PRO A 261 2.02 1.93 -21.30
CA PRO A 261 2.22 2.95 -20.27
C PRO A 261 2.54 2.37 -18.88
N ILE A 262 2.32 1.06 -18.67
CA ILE A 262 2.60 0.36 -17.40
C ILE A 262 4.01 -0.20 -17.47
N GLN A 263 4.98 0.58 -17.00
CA GLN A 263 6.39 0.22 -16.98
C GLN A 263 6.78 -0.36 -15.62
N GLY A 264 7.74 -1.30 -15.61
CA GLY A 264 8.23 -1.93 -14.39
C GLY A 264 7.15 -2.74 -13.64
N PRO A 265 6.42 -3.68 -14.31
CA PRO A 265 5.55 -4.60 -13.57
C PRO A 265 6.41 -5.44 -12.63
N HIS A 266 6.13 -5.36 -11.33
CA HIS A 266 6.99 -5.95 -10.31
C HIS A 266 6.17 -6.54 -9.18
N GLN A 267 6.60 -7.67 -8.69
CA GLN A 267 6.12 -8.38 -7.48
C GLN A 267 4.60 -8.37 -7.30
N GLY A 268 4.04 -9.56 -7.18
CA GLY A 268 2.59 -9.70 -7.05
C GLY A 268 2.17 -11.13 -6.79
N GLY A 269 0.87 -11.38 -6.85
CA GLY A 269 0.26 -12.67 -6.60
C GLY A 269 -0.70 -13.11 -7.69
N TRP A 270 -0.81 -14.42 -7.87
CA TRP A 270 -1.76 -15.06 -8.77
C TRP A 270 -2.95 -15.65 -8.01
N VAL A 271 -4.14 -15.46 -8.58
CA VAL A 271 -5.39 -16.09 -8.13
C VAL A 271 -6.21 -16.61 -9.31
N GLU A 272 -7.10 -17.57 -9.04
CA GLU A 272 -8.13 -18.00 -9.98
C GLU A 272 -9.53 -17.64 -9.45
N THR A 273 -10.41 -17.21 -10.37
CA THR A 273 -11.83 -17.02 -10.06
C THR A 273 -12.54 -18.38 -9.94
N PRO A 274 -13.77 -18.45 -9.40
CA PRO A 274 -14.58 -19.68 -9.41
C PRO A 274 -14.81 -20.23 -10.82
N SER A 275 -14.84 -19.38 -11.85
CA SER A 275 -14.97 -19.80 -13.27
C SER A 275 -13.66 -20.31 -13.89
N GLY A 276 -12.54 -20.30 -13.14
CA GLY A 276 -11.22 -20.76 -13.60
C GLY A 276 -10.42 -19.73 -14.39
N GLN A 277 -10.83 -18.45 -14.40
CA GLN A 277 -10.03 -17.39 -14.98
C GLN A 277 -8.85 -17.07 -14.07
N GLY A 278 -7.63 -17.06 -14.62
CA GLY A 278 -6.43 -16.64 -13.90
C GLY A 278 -6.25 -15.12 -13.92
N TRP A 279 -5.82 -14.56 -12.79
CA TRP A 279 -5.53 -13.13 -12.63
C TRP A 279 -4.24 -12.94 -11.84
N PHE A 280 -3.48 -11.91 -12.20
CA PHE A 280 -2.23 -11.55 -11.54
C PHE A 280 -2.25 -10.08 -11.15
N ALA A 281 -2.20 -9.79 -9.85
CA ALA A 281 -1.98 -8.43 -9.37
C ALA A 281 -0.49 -8.18 -9.20
N HIS A 282 -0.03 -6.99 -9.59
CA HIS A 282 1.35 -6.53 -9.43
C HIS A 282 1.37 -5.02 -9.19
N PHE A 283 2.50 -4.48 -8.77
CA PHE A 283 2.66 -3.03 -8.71
C PHE A 283 3.58 -2.50 -9.82
N ASN A 284 3.57 -1.18 -9.99
CA ASN A 284 4.67 -0.43 -10.59
C ASN A 284 4.95 0.85 -9.78
N SER A 285 6.21 1.32 -9.82
CA SER A 285 6.62 2.55 -9.14
C SER A 285 6.12 3.79 -9.89
N THR A 286 5.42 4.69 -9.19
CA THR A 286 4.82 5.91 -9.76
C THR A 286 5.22 7.15 -8.94
N GLY A 287 6.52 7.35 -8.76
CA GLY A 287 7.07 8.53 -8.09
C GLY A 287 6.47 8.77 -6.70
N ALA A 288 5.94 9.96 -6.47
CA ALA A 288 5.38 10.36 -5.18
C ALA A 288 4.08 9.62 -4.79
N PHE A 289 3.41 8.96 -5.73
CA PHE A 289 2.27 8.10 -5.44
C PHE A 289 2.70 6.70 -4.96
N GLY A 290 3.99 6.38 -5.00
CA GLY A 290 4.53 5.10 -4.57
C GLY A 290 4.25 3.97 -5.54
N ARG A 291 3.97 2.79 -5.02
CA ARG A 291 3.80 1.54 -5.76
C ARG A 291 2.33 1.22 -5.94
N ILE A 292 1.76 1.68 -7.06
CA ILE A 292 0.34 1.53 -7.39
C ILE A 292 0.04 0.14 -7.97
N VAL A 293 -1.15 -0.40 -7.73
CA VAL A 293 -1.49 -1.79 -8.03
C VAL A 293 -2.28 -1.92 -9.33
N HIS A 294 -1.86 -2.87 -10.15
CA HIS A 294 -2.48 -3.24 -11.42
C HIS A 294 -2.99 -4.68 -11.39
N LEU A 295 -3.99 -4.98 -12.19
CA LEU A 295 -4.53 -6.32 -12.38
C LEU A 295 -4.36 -6.75 -13.84
N GLN A 296 -3.81 -7.94 -14.07
CA GLN A 296 -3.60 -8.49 -15.40
C GLN A 296 -4.33 -9.83 -15.55
N PRO A 297 -4.93 -10.13 -16.72
CA PRO A 297 -5.36 -11.49 -17.01
C PRO A 297 -4.14 -12.43 -17.04
N LEU A 298 -4.30 -13.66 -16.57
CA LEU A 298 -3.29 -14.70 -16.63
C LEU A 298 -3.86 -15.91 -17.39
N LEU A 299 -3.18 -16.28 -18.46
CA LEU A 299 -3.62 -17.36 -19.36
C LEU A 299 -2.66 -18.55 -19.24
N TRP A 300 -3.15 -19.70 -18.78
CA TRP A 300 -2.39 -20.93 -18.80
C TRP A 300 -2.38 -21.54 -20.20
N GLN A 301 -1.18 -21.78 -20.75
CA GLN A 301 -0.98 -22.41 -22.04
C GLN A 301 -1.11 -23.95 -21.94
N GLY A 302 -1.30 -24.62 -23.06
CA GLY A 302 -1.40 -26.08 -23.11
C GLY A 302 -0.15 -26.84 -22.63
N ASP A 303 0.99 -26.18 -22.60
CA ASP A 303 2.27 -26.70 -22.05
C ASP A 303 2.44 -26.44 -20.54
N ASN A 304 1.40 -25.95 -19.85
CA ASN A 304 1.37 -25.57 -18.43
C ASN A 304 2.30 -24.39 -18.08
N TRP A 305 2.56 -23.47 -18.99
CA TRP A 305 3.18 -22.18 -18.68
C TRP A 305 2.14 -21.07 -18.68
N PRO A 306 2.25 -20.11 -17.76
CA PRO A 306 1.38 -18.92 -17.79
C PRO A 306 1.92 -17.87 -18.76
N VAL A 307 1.00 -17.07 -19.32
CA VAL A 307 1.28 -15.80 -19.97
C VAL A 307 0.45 -14.76 -19.24
N VAL A 308 1.07 -13.68 -18.77
CA VAL A 308 0.41 -12.62 -17.99
C VAL A 308 0.17 -11.40 -18.88
N GLY A 309 -0.99 -10.78 -18.77
CA GLY A 309 -1.40 -9.67 -19.62
C GLY A 309 -1.86 -10.11 -21.01
N LYS A 310 -1.77 -9.20 -21.98
CA LYS A 310 -2.10 -9.48 -23.38
C LYS A 310 -0.97 -10.25 -24.05
N PRO A 311 -1.20 -11.49 -24.54
CA PRO A 311 -0.17 -12.26 -25.21
C PRO A 311 0.45 -11.50 -26.40
N VAL A 312 1.77 -11.57 -26.53
CA VAL A 312 2.52 -10.99 -27.65
C VAL A 312 2.72 -12.09 -28.72
N PRO A 313 2.28 -11.89 -29.97
CA PRO A 313 2.42 -12.88 -31.01
C PRO A 313 3.87 -13.34 -31.21
N GLY A 314 4.10 -14.66 -31.20
CA GLY A 314 5.43 -15.27 -31.36
C GLY A 314 6.34 -15.20 -30.13
N GLN A 315 5.83 -14.72 -28.99
CA GLN A 315 6.57 -14.66 -27.72
C GLN A 315 5.93 -15.56 -26.65
N ASN A 316 6.70 -15.88 -25.61
CA ASN A 316 6.25 -16.66 -24.46
C ASN A 316 5.76 -15.78 -23.29
N TYR A 317 5.57 -14.49 -23.49
CA TYR A 317 5.13 -13.51 -22.50
C TYR A 317 3.99 -12.64 -23.02
N GLY A 318 3.31 -11.99 -22.10
CA GLY A 318 2.35 -10.94 -22.41
C GLY A 318 2.84 -9.56 -22.02
N GLN A 319 2.03 -8.55 -22.33
CA GLN A 319 2.25 -7.16 -21.95
C GLN A 319 1.09 -6.67 -21.08
N PRO A 320 1.33 -5.72 -20.15
CA PRO A 320 0.28 -5.16 -19.31
C PRO A 320 -0.87 -4.58 -20.13
N VAL A 321 -2.10 -4.81 -19.68
CA VAL A 321 -3.29 -4.19 -20.26
C VAL A 321 -3.63 -2.90 -19.50
N ALA A 322 -3.95 -1.82 -20.23
CA ALA A 322 -4.45 -0.59 -19.61
C ALA A 322 -5.92 -0.73 -19.19
N SER A 323 -6.68 -1.54 -19.89
CA SER A 323 -8.08 -1.86 -19.59
C SER A 323 -8.39 -3.28 -20.05
N HIS A 324 -9.31 -3.96 -19.34
CA HIS A 324 -9.76 -5.30 -19.68
C HIS A 324 -11.19 -5.52 -19.21
N ALA A 325 -11.84 -6.58 -19.70
CA ALA A 325 -13.12 -7.03 -19.17
C ALA A 325 -13.01 -7.35 -17.67
N MET A 326 -14.06 -7.05 -16.91
CA MET A 326 -14.13 -7.40 -15.48
C MET A 326 -13.91 -8.90 -15.26
N PRO A 327 -13.22 -9.30 -14.17
CA PRO A 327 -13.12 -10.69 -13.77
C PRO A 327 -14.50 -11.33 -13.57
N ASP A 328 -14.68 -12.53 -14.11
CA ASP A 328 -15.87 -13.34 -13.85
C ASP A 328 -15.71 -14.05 -12.50
N THR A 329 -16.08 -13.36 -11.44
CA THR A 329 -16.02 -13.88 -10.07
C THR A 329 -17.30 -14.56 -9.61
N GLY A 330 -18.38 -14.50 -10.41
CA GLY A 330 -19.70 -14.96 -10.03
C GLY A 330 -20.43 -14.04 -9.04
N ASN A 331 -19.78 -12.99 -8.57
CA ASN A 331 -20.35 -12.03 -7.62
C ASN A 331 -21.15 -10.92 -8.33
N ALA A 332 -22.11 -10.35 -7.63
CA ALA A 332 -22.74 -9.11 -8.06
C ALA A 332 -21.72 -7.97 -8.06
N PRO A 333 -21.87 -6.96 -8.96
CA PRO A 333 -21.01 -5.77 -8.93
C PRO A 333 -20.98 -5.12 -7.54
N THR A 334 -19.80 -4.69 -7.10
CA THR A 334 -19.62 -3.96 -5.85
C THR A 334 -19.22 -2.52 -6.11
N THR A 335 -19.50 -1.65 -5.14
CA THR A 335 -19.06 -0.25 -5.09
C THR A 335 -18.05 -0.03 -3.97
N ASP A 336 -17.47 -1.11 -3.45
CA ASP A 336 -16.44 -1.04 -2.42
C ASP A 336 -15.29 -0.15 -2.88
N ARG A 337 -14.74 0.61 -1.96
CA ARG A 337 -13.61 1.51 -2.23
C ARG A 337 -12.75 1.65 -0.99
N LEU A 338 -11.51 2.06 -1.20
CA LEU A 338 -10.63 2.43 -0.10
C LEU A 338 -11.25 3.59 0.69
N GLN A 339 -11.18 3.48 2.00
CA GLN A 339 -11.53 4.56 2.92
C GLN A 339 -10.56 5.73 2.72
N ASP A 340 -11.04 6.95 2.94
CA ASP A 340 -10.24 8.17 2.75
C ASP A 340 -10.59 9.28 3.76
N SER A 341 -11.72 9.94 3.61
CA SER A 341 -12.15 11.04 4.47
C SER A 341 -12.54 10.56 5.86
N ASP A 342 -12.40 11.43 6.86
CA ASP A 342 -12.77 11.14 8.25
C ASP A 342 -13.28 12.41 8.94
N GLU A 343 -14.45 12.32 9.54
CA GLU A 343 -15.07 13.39 10.35
C GLU A 343 -14.75 13.21 11.85
N PHE A 344 -13.87 12.24 12.19
CA PHE A 344 -13.48 11.89 13.57
C PHE A 344 -14.65 11.68 14.54
N ALA A 345 -15.80 11.27 14.02
CA ALA A 345 -17.02 11.04 14.80
C ALA A 345 -17.01 9.71 15.57
N SER A 346 -16.10 8.78 15.20
CA SER A 346 -15.93 7.49 15.88
C SER A 346 -15.01 7.62 17.08
N ALA A 347 -15.18 6.71 18.06
CA ALA A 347 -14.25 6.57 19.18
C ALA A 347 -12.91 5.91 18.78
N GLN A 348 -12.79 5.40 17.55
CA GLN A 348 -11.61 4.76 17.01
C GLN A 348 -11.25 5.40 15.67
N LEU A 349 -9.95 5.46 15.36
CA LEU A 349 -9.49 5.88 14.05
C LEU A 349 -9.99 4.93 12.97
N GLY A 350 -10.34 5.48 11.81
CA GLY A 350 -10.65 4.69 10.62
C GLY A 350 -9.45 3.86 10.16
N LEU A 351 -9.73 2.74 9.48
CA LEU A 351 -8.69 1.79 9.04
C LEU A 351 -7.72 2.36 8.00
N GLN A 352 -8.03 3.50 7.38
CA GLN A 352 -7.16 4.21 6.44
C GLN A 352 -5.98 4.92 7.12
N TRP A 353 -6.04 5.11 8.43
CA TRP A 353 -5.02 5.83 9.17
C TRP A 353 -3.86 4.95 9.60
N SER A 354 -2.66 5.48 9.51
CA SER A 354 -1.45 4.88 10.10
C SER A 354 -0.51 5.97 10.61
N TRP A 355 0.11 5.70 11.76
CA TRP A 355 1.11 6.57 12.36
C TRP A 355 2.46 6.39 11.69
N ASN A 356 3.24 7.46 11.62
CA ASN A 356 4.67 7.37 11.38
C ASN A 356 5.34 6.71 12.60
N HIS A 357 5.73 5.44 12.47
CA HIS A 357 6.16 4.59 13.60
C HIS A 357 5.01 4.28 14.59
N ASN A 358 5.33 3.69 15.74
CA ASN A 358 4.34 3.44 16.78
C ASN A 358 3.93 4.75 17.45
N PRO A 359 2.63 5.00 17.67
CA PRO A 359 2.18 6.19 18.36
C PRO A 359 2.57 6.16 19.84
N LEU A 360 2.70 7.33 20.43
CA LEU A 360 2.69 7.54 21.89
C LEU A 360 1.22 7.61 22.32
N ASP A 361 0.73 6.55 22.92
CA ASP A 361 -0.60 6.51 23.48
C ASP A 361 -0.73 7.56 24.61
N GLY A 362 -1.87 8.21 24.74
CA GLY A 362 -2.07 9.31 25.68
C GLY A 362 -1.63 10.68 25.17
N ALA A 363 -0.87 10.76 24.06
CA ALA A 363 -0.55 12.03 23.39
C ALA A 363 -1.45 12.29 22.16
N TRP A 364 -2.56 11.58 22.05
CA TRP A 364 -3.64 11.83 21.08
C TRP A 364 -4.97 11.32 21.62
N SER A 365 -6.09 11.87 21.15
CA SER A 365 -7.41 11.47 21.63
C SER A 365 -8.51 11.81 20.63
N LEU A 366 -9.50 10.89 20.51
CA LEU A 366 -10.80 11.14 19.89
C LEU A 366 -11.92 11.35 20.92
N ALA A 367 -11.62 11.09 22.21
CA ALA A 367 -12.61 11.14 23.29
C ALA A 367 -12.61 12.47 24.06
N GLU A 368 -11.46 13.14 24.20
CA GLU A 368 -11.36 14.40 24.96
C GLU A 368 -12.14 15.57 24.34
N ARG A 369 -12.33 15.54 23.02
CA ARG A 369 -13.20 16.44 22.27
C ARG A 369 -13.94 15.62 21.21
N PRO A 370 -15.13 15.10 21.50
CA PRO A 370 -15.88 14.27 20.56
C PRO A 370 -16.09 14.96 19.20
N GLY A 371 -15.85 14.21 18.12
CA GLY A 371 -15.88 14.73 16.74
C GLY A 371 -14.60 15.44 16.30
N TRP A 372 -13.54 15.38 17.09
CA TRP A 372 -12.25 15.99 16.79
C TRP A 372 -11.09 15.04 17.10
N LEU A 373 -10.08 15.03 16.24
CA LEU A 373 -8.79 14.43 16.57
C LEU A 373 -7.94 15.46 17.33
N ARG A 374 -7.61 15.16 18.57
CA ARG A 374 -6.65 15.94 19.37
C ARG A 374 -5.26 15.34 19.26
N LEU A 375 -4.25 16.17 18.96
CA LEU A 375 -2.85 15.82 19.00
C LEU A 375 -2.13 16.70 20.04
N GLU A 376 -1.49 16.07 21.03
CA GLU A 376 -0.57 16.75 21.96
C GLU A 376 0.81 16.86 21.30
N ALA A 377 1.37 18.06 21.30
CA ALA A 377 2.66 18.32 20.66
C ALA A 377 3.79 17.64 21.40
N GLN A 378 4.52 16.75 20.74
CA GLN A 378 5.71 16.12 21.25
C GLN A 378 6.96 16.91 20.84
N PRO A 379 8.05 16.91 21.65
CA PRO A 379 9.27 17.60 21.30
C PRO A 379 9.89 17.08 20.01
N ALA A 380 10.12 17.96 19.05
CA ALA A 380 10.86 17.66 17.83
C ALA A 380 11.43 18.91 17.18
N GLN A 381 12.57 18.81 16.52
CA GLN A 381 13.17 19.93 15.76
C GLN A 381 12.60 19.99 14.34
N HIS A 382 12.27 18.83 13.78
CA HIS A 382 11.79 18.70 12.40
C HIS A 382 10.61 17.71 12.33
N LEU A 383 9.75 17.87 11.35
CA LEU A 383 8.56 17.01 11.18
C LEU A 383 8.93 15.52 11.03
N VAL A 384 10.03 15.18 10.37
CA VAL A 384 10.48 13.78 10.21
C VAL A 384 10.88 13.12 11.54
N THR A 385 11.07 13.87 12.60
CA THR A 385 11.32 13.35 13.95
C THR A 385 10.16 13.56 14.91
N ALA A 386 9.04 14.08 14.40
CA ALA A 386 7.83 14.35 15.18
C ALA A 386 7.03 13.06 15.40
N ARG A 387 6.81 12.70 16.67
CA ARG A 387 5.91 11.60 17.06
C ARG A 387 4.46 11.98 16.78
N ASN A 388 3.63 10.95 16.65
CA ASN A 388 2.18 11.10 16.42
C ASN A 388 1.87 11.93 15.16
N THR A 389 2.67 11.75 14.09
CA THR A 389 2.30 12.18 12.74
C THR A 389 1.36 11.13 12.16
N LEU A 390 0.09 11.51 11.99
CA LEU A 390 -0.99 10.61 11.53
C LEU A 390 -1.15 10.70 10.02
N THR A 391 -0.89 9.61 9.30
CA THR A 391 -0.79 9.56 7.85
C THR A 391 -1.88 8.72 7.20
N GLN A 392 -2.17 8.98 5.92
CA GLN A 392 -2.90 8.08 5.04
C GLN A 392 -2.08 7.75 3.79
N ILE A 393 -2.37 6.62 3.13
CA ILE A 393 -1.87 6.34 1.79
C ILE A 393 -2.53 7.31 0.81
N MET A 394 -1.71 8.02 0.05
CA MET A 394 -2.20 8.95 -0.96
C MET A 394 -2.89 8.19 -2.10
N GLN A 395 -4.13 8.56 -2.41
CA GLN A 395 -4.90 7.98 -3.51
C GLN A 395 -4.96 8.98 -4.67
N GLY A 396 -4.38 8.60 -5.82
CA GLY A 396 -4.29 9.44 -7.01
C GLY A 396 -5.51 9.40 -7.94
N PRO A 397 -5.39 10.03 -9.15
CA PRO A 397 -4.18 10.71 -9.65
C PRO A 397 -4.03 12.18 -9.23
N ARG A 398 -5.09 12.91 -8.90
CA ARG A 398 -5.10 14.35 -8.56
C ARG A 398 -5.88 14.61 -7.27
N PRO A 399 -5.39 14.13 -6.11
CA PRO A 399 -6.09 14.33 -4.85
C PRO A 399 -5.96 15.75 -4.31
N SER A 400 -6.98 16.18 -3.59
CA SER A 400 -6.99 17.35 -2.74
C SER A 400 -7.28 16.92 -1.31
N PHE A 401 -6.50 17.37 -0.36
CA PHE A 401 -6.64 17.11 1.07
C PHE A 401 -6.97 18.40 1.77
N THR A 402 -8.03 18.40 2.58
CA THR A 402 -8.44 19.58 3.34
C THR A 402 -8.72 19.17 4.77
N THR A 403 -8.34 20.00 5.73
CA THR A 403 -8.61 19.79 7.15
C THR A 403 -8.91 21.12 7.82
N ARG A 404 -9.71 21.11 8.90
CA ARG A 404 -9.94 22.25 9.76
C ARG A 404 -9.19 22.05 11.07
N LEU A 405 -8.34 23.01 11.40
CA LEU A 405 -7.47 23.02 12.57
C LEU A 405 -7.92 24.09 13.56
N ASP A 406 -8.11 23.72 14.83
CA ASP A 406 -8.30 24.60 15.97
C ASP A 406 -7.00 24.69 16.77
N VAL A 407 -6.51 25.91 16.95
CA VAL A 407 -5.22 26.23 17.58
C VAL A 407 -5.36 26.89 18.95
N ALA A 408 -6.56 26.96 19.50
CA ALA A 408 -6.88 27.67 20.77
C ALA A 408 -6.00 27.20 21.95
N ARG A 409 -5.56 25.93 21.92
CA ARG A 409 -4.77 25.31 23.00
C ARG A 409 -3.31 25.08 22.64
N MET A 410 -2.84 25.62 21.51
CA MET A 410 -1.43 25.55 21.15
C MET A 410 -0.58 26.35 22.13
N ALA A 411 0.59 25.82 22.47
CA ALA A 411 1.57 26.44 23.35
C ALA A 411 2.70 27.11 22.55
N GLU A 412 3.52 27.89 23.24
CA GLU A 412 4.67 28.60 22.65
C GLU A 412 5.69 27.60 22.05
N GLY A 413 6.10 27.84 20.81
CA GLY A 413 7.00 26.98 20.04
C GLY A 413 6.31 25.81 19.33
N GLN A 414 4.99 25.67 19.43
CA GLN A 414 4.25 24.57 18.82
C GLN A 414 3.95 24.84 17.34
N ARG A 415 3.96 23.75 16.56
CA ARG A 415 3.61 23.67 15.14
C ARG A 415 2.55 22.59 14.95
N ALA A 416 1.51 22.88 14.17
CA ALA A 416 0.47 21.91 13.81
C ALA A 416 -0.08 22.20 12.41
N GLY A 417 -0.48 21.16 11.68
CA GLY A 417 -1.00 21.38 10.33
C GLY A 417 -1.17 20.12 9.47
N LEU A 418 -1.18 20.36 8.16
CA LEU A 418 -1.33 19.40 7.07
C LEU A 418 -0.01 19.28 6.29
N THR A 419 0.45 18.08 6.08
CA THR A 419 1.70 17.79 5.34
C THR A 419 1.49 16.77 4.23
N LEU A 420 2.32 16.83 3.19
CA LEU A 420 2.68 15.69 2.35
C LEU A 420 3.97 15.09 2.94
N PHE A 421 3.79 14.06 3.77
CA PHE A 421 4.86 13.43 4.53
C PHE A 421 5.69 12.50 3.67
N GLY A 422 7.00 12.61 3.74
CA GLY A 422 8.00 11.81 3.03
C GLY A 422 9.40 12.22 3.43
N VAL A 423 10.43 11.79 2.69
CA VAL A 423 11.84 12.12 2.99
C VAL A 423 12.13 13.64 2.95
N ARG A 424 11.35 14.39 2.17
CA ARG A 424 11.39 15.85 2.10
C ARG A 424 9.98 16.39 2.31
N PRO A 425 9.48 16.38 3.57
CA PRO A 425 8.12 16.81 3.82
C PRO A 425 7.97 18.30 3.58
N SER A 426 6.89 18.66 2.91
CA SER A 426 6.39 20.03 2.89
C SER A 426 5.06 20.11 3.64
N TRP A 427 4.79 21.21 4.31
CA TRP A 427 3.57 21.35 5.10
C TRP A 427 3.08 22.78 5.16
N ILE A 428 1.77 22.93 5.30
CA ILE A 428 1.10 24.16 5.67
C ILE A 428 0.49 23.98 7.07
N GLY A 429 0.59 25.00 7.90
CA GLY A 429 0.07 24.91 9.27
C GLY A 429 0.11 26.21 10.02
N VAL A 430 -0.03 26.09 11.34
CA VAL A 430 0.08 27.22 12.26
C VAL A 430 1.27 27.02 13.19
N VAL A 431 2.03 28.08 13.38
CA VAL A 431 3.11 28.19 14.36
C VAL A 431 2.71 29.21 15.41
N ARG A 432 2.85 28.85 16.68
CA ARG A 432 2.69 29.77 17.80
C ARG A 432 4.06 30.25 18.29
N GLU A 433 4.34 31.51 18.07
CA GLU A 433 5.60 32.17 18.48
C GLU A 433 5.37 33.61 18.92
N GLY A 434 5.99 34.04 20.03
CA GLY A 434 5.84 35.38 20.61
C GLY A 434 4.39 35.69 21.00
N GLY A 435 3.65 34.67 21.46
CA GLY A 435 2.25 34.77 21.84
C GLY A 435 1.27 34.88 20.66
N ARG A 436 1.73 34.77 19.40
CA ARG A 436 0.92 34.92 18.19
C ARG A 436 0.84 33.60 17.40
N ASN A 437 -0.31 33.36 16.79
CA ASN A 437 -0.53 32.27 15.86
C ASN A 437 -0.35 32.79 14.44
N ARG A 438 0.59 32.22 13.69
CA ARG A 438 0.86 32.59 12.29
C ARG A 438 0.72 31.41 11.36
N ILE A 439 0.15 31.64 10.19
CA ILE A 439 0.11 30.65 9.12
C ILE A 439 1.51 30.53 8.54
N VAL A 440 2.00 29.30 8.38
CA VAL A 440 3.34 29.01 7.91
C VAL A 440 3.29 27.94 6.82
N LEU A 441 4.05 28.15 5.76
CA LEU A 441 4.40 27.14 4.77
C LEU A 441 5.86 26.71 4.97
N ALA A 442 6.11 25.41 5.07
CA ALA A 442 7.46 24.92 5.17
C ALA A 442 7.80 23.91 4.07
N SER A 443 9.00 24.01 3.56
CA SER A 443 9.58 23.08 2.61
C SER A 443 11.07 22.94 2.87
N GLU A 444 11.59 21.72 2.83
CA GLU A 444 13.02 21.42 3.06
C GLU A 444 13.58 22.03 4.37
N GLY A 445 12.75 22.09 5.41
CA GLY A 445 13.13 22.64 6.72
C GLY A 445 13.07 24.17 6.83
N VAL A 446 12.81 24.89 5.73
CA VAL A 446 12.66 26.34 5.71
C VAL A 446 11.20 26.71 5.93
N GLU A 447 10.94 27.52 6.96
CA GLU A 447 9.60 28.03 7.32
C GLU A 447 9.41 29.42 6.72
N THR A 448 8.43 29.57 5.80
CA THR A 448 7.98 30.87 5.27
C THR A 448 6.80 31.34 6.11
N VAL A 449 7.00 32.44 6.81
CA VAL A 449 5.97 33.00 7.71
C VAL A 449 4.98 33.83 6.91
N GLY A 450 3.70 33.50 7.04
CA GLY A 450 2.57 34.20 6.45
C GLY A 450 1.83 35.12 7.44
N PRO A 451 0.56 35.39 7.17
CA PRO A 451 -0.24 36.29 8.00
C PRO A 451 -0.51 35.72 9.41
N GLU A 452 -0.80 36.62 10.33
CA GLU A 452 -1.34 36.23 11.64
C GLU A 452 -2.76 35.69 11.49
N LEU A 453 -3.07 34.63 12.23
CA LEU A 453 -4.38 34.03 12.26
C LEU A 453 -5.34 34.95 13.04
N ALA A 454 -6.42 35.41 12.40
CA ALA A 454 -7.39 36.35 13.00
C ALA A 454 -8.27 35.72 14.09
N GLY A 455 -8.41 34.38 14.06
CA GLY A 455 -9.25 33.62 15.00
C GLY A 455 -8.49 32.47 15.64
N GLN A 456 -9.24 31.43 16.00
CA GLN A 456 -8.70 30.20 16.59
C GLN A 456 -8.75 28.98 15.63
N THR A 457 -9.40 29.11 14.47
CA THR A 457 -9.56 28.05 13.51
C THR A 457 -9.08 28.48 12.13
N VAL A 458 -8.54 27.54 11.38
CA VAL A 458 -8.12 27.70 9.98
C VAL A 458 -8.39 26.42 9.20
N GLU A 459 -8.80 26.53 7.95
CA GLU A 459 -8.83 25.39 7.03
C GLU A 459 -7.56 25.40 6.18
N LEU A 460 -6.93 24.24 6.09
CA LEU A 460 -5.68 24.02 5.36
C LEU A 460 -5.95 23.07 4.21
N ARG A 461 -5.39 23.36 3.03
CA ARG A 461 -5.56 22.54 1.84
C ARG A 461 -4.24 22.25 1.14
N ALA A 462 -4.09 21.01 0.66
CA ALA A 462 -2.99 20.55 -0.18
C ALA A 462 -3.56 19.90 -1.45
N GLU A 463 -3.26 20.44 -2.62
CA GLU A 463 -3.72 19.94 -3.92
C GLU A 463 -2.55 19.36 -4.69
N VAL A 464 -2.60 18.07 -5.01
CA VAL A 464 -1.54 17.37 -5.76
C VAL A 464 -1.88 17.33 -7.23
N SER A 465 -0.92 17.70 -8.07
CA SER A 465 -1.03 17.65 -9.53
C SER A 465 -0.61 16.30 -10.11
N GLU A 466 -0.97 16.03 -11.35
CA GLU A 466 -0.46 14.86 -12.09
C GLU A 466 1.07 14.86 -12.22
N SER A 467 1.67 16.02 -12.31
CA SER A 467 3.15 16.16 -12.35
C SER A 467 3.80 15.96 -10.98
N GLN A 468 3.01 15.58 -9.95
CA GLN A 468 3.49 15.28 -8.60
C GLN A 468 4.10 16.50 -7.89
N SER A 469 3.52 17.66 -8.08
CA SER A 469 3.75 18.83 -7.24
C SER A 469 2.52 19.10 -6.37
N VAL A 470 2.73 19.67 -5.18
CA VAL A 470 1.67 20.09 -4.27
C VAL A 470 1.56 21.61 -4.25
N ARG A 471 0.34 22.12 -4.29
CA ARG A 471 0.00 23.52 -4.05
C ARG A 471 -0.74 23.61 -2.72
N TYR A 472 -0.27 24.50 -1.85
CA TYR A 472 -0.91 24.76 -0.55
C TYR A 472 -1.76 26.01 -0.59
N SER A 473 -2.84 25.98 0.19
CA SER A 473 -3.72 27.14 0.45
C SER A 473 -4.35 27.04 1.83
N TYR A 474 -4.84 28.16 2.34
CA TYR A 474 -5.54 28.24 3.61
C TYR A 474 -6.80 29.10 3.49
N SER A 475 -7.75 28.89 4.40
CA SER A 475 -8.94 29.72 4.56
C SER A 475 -9.15 30.06 6.03
N GLN A 476 -9.39 31.34 6.32
CA GLN A 476 -9.72 31.82 7.67
C GLN A 476 -11.23 32.00 7.88
N ASP A 477 -12.01 31.96 6.79
CA ASP A 477 -13.47 32.14 6.79
C ASP A 477 -14.23 30.83 6.45
N GLY A 478 -13.52 29.74 6.15
CA GLY A 478 -14.09 28.44 5.77
C GLY A 478 -14.68 28.41 4.37
N SER A 479 -14.49 29.44 3.56
CA SER A 479 -15.07 29.54 2.20
C SER A 479 -14.06 29.93 1.13
N THR A 480 -13.21 30.92 1.41
CA THR A 480 -12.25 31.47 0.45
C THR A 480 -10.85 30.95 0.75
N PHE A 481 -10.29 30.15 -0.17
CA PHE A 481 -8.92 29.64 -0.03
C PHE A 481 -7.92 30.56 -0.71
N THR A 482 -6.96 31.04 0.06
CA THR A 482 -5.83 31.87 -0.41
C THR A 482 -4.64 30.95 -0.67
N PRO A 483 -4.12 30.88 -1.91
CA PRO A 483 -2.88 30.17 -2.20
C PRO A 483 -1.71 30.72 -1.38
N PHE A 484 -0.80 29.83 -0.93
CA PHE A 484 0.37 30.23 -0.17
C PHE A 484 1.64 29.56 -0.69
N GLY A 485 2.55 30.35 -1.22
CA GLY A 485 3.79 29.92 -1.86
C GLY A 485 3.60 29.32 -3.26
N ASP A 486 4.71 28.95 -3.86
CA ASP A 486 4.77 28.28 -5.16
C ASP A 486 4.51 26.78 -5.02
N PRO A 487 4.16 26.09 -6.12
CA PRO A 487 4.06 24.62 -6.11
C PRO A 487 5.37 23.96 -5.72
N ILE A 488 5.30 22.97 -4.83
CA ILE A 488 6.46 22.22 -4.32
C ILE A 488 6.45 20.82 -4.92
N TRP A 489 7.57 20.40 -5.50
CA TRP A 489 7.73 19.05 -6.05
C TRP A 489 7.83 18.02 -4.92
N LEU A 490 7.04 16.97 -5.01
CA LEU A 490 7.08 15.86 -4.05
C LEU A 490 8.27 14.96 -4.35
N ALA A 491 8.85 14.38 -3.29
CA ALA A 491 9.89 13.39 -3.46
C ALA A 491 9.35 12.15 -4.17
N ARG A 492 10.07 11.66 -5.19
CA ARG A 492 9.67 10.48 -5.97
C ARG A 492 9.79 9.16 -5.21
N PHE A 493 10.51 9.19 -4.10
CA PHE A 493 10.78 8.02 -3.29
C PHE A 493 10.95 8.42 -1.83
N SER A 494 10.22 7.78 -0.94
CA SER A 494 10.23 8.05 0.50
C SER A 494 10.26 6.74 1.28
N TRP A 495 11.49 6.22 1.56
CA TRP A 495 11.65 5.01 2.38
C TRP A 495 10.84 3.81 1.85
N TRP A 496 10.97 3.49 0.56
CA TRP A 496 10.24 2.46 -0.19
C TRP A 496 8.74 2.77 -0.43
N LYS A 497 8.27 3.97 -0.05
CA LYS A 497 6.87 4.40 -0.16
C LYS A 497 6.74 5.70 -0.92
N GLY A 498 5.50 6.01 -1.33
CA GLY A 498 5.11 7.33 -1.80
C GLY A 498 4.97 8.35 -0.67
N SER A 499 4.74 9.59 -1.04
CA SER A 499 4.36 10.65 -0.11
C SER A 499 2.98 10.38 0.48
N ARG A 500 2.77 10.80 1.73
CA ARG A 500 1.51 10.56 2.46
C ARG A 500 0.90 11.87 2.94
N PRO A 501 -0.37 12.16 2.67
CA PRO A 501 -1.07 13.23 3.38
C PRO A 501 -1.12 12.88 4.87
N ALA A 502 -0.86 13.87 5.73
CA ALA A 502 -0.82 13.63 7.16
C ALA A 502 -1.17 14.86 8.00
N LEU A 503 -1.69 14.60 9.21
CA LEU A 503 -1.91 15.56 10.27
C LEU A 503 -0.79 15.44 11.31
N PHE A 504 -0.30 16.58 11.82
CA PHE A 504 0.81 16.58 12.75
C PHE A 504 0.69 17.67 13.81
N SER A 505 1.33 17.44 14.95
CA SER A 505 1.59 18.46 15.96
C SER A 505 2.92 18.16 16.66
N PHE A 506 3.84 19.13 16.68
CA PHE A 506 5.10 19.03 17.42
C PHE A 506 5.53 20.37 17.99
N THR A 507 6.50 20.37 18.90
CA THR A 507 6.96 21.60 19.53
C THR A 507 8.48 21.70 19.61
N ARG A 508 8.98 22.94 19.48
CA ARG A 508 10.35 23.34 19.84
C ARG A 508 10.40 24.09 21.17
N GLY A 509 9.26 24.14 21.88
CA GLY A 509 9.09 24.83 23.15
C GLY A 509 8.16 24.07 24.10
N ALA A 510 7.12 24.73 24.61
CA ALA A 510 6.13 24.11 25.47
C ALA A 510 5.18 23.17 24.73
N SER A 511 4.70 22.12 25.39
CA SER A 511 3.65 21.26 24.87
C SER A 511 2.27 21.88 25.08
N GLY A 512 1.46 21.82 24.03
CA GLY A 512 0.04 22.15 23.99
C GLY A 512 -0.68 21.17 23.07
N THR A 513 -1.97 21.41 22.80
CA THR A 513 -2.76 20.55 21.92
C THR A 513 -3.24 21.31 20.68
N ALA A 514 -3.38 20.57 19.58
CA ALA A 514 -4.01 21.01 18.35
C ALA A 514 -5.15 20.04 18.02
N ASP A 515 -6.31 20.58 17.67
CA ASP A 515 -7.50 19.79 17.40
C ASP A 515 -7.88 19.88 15.92
N PHE A 516 -8.12 18.72 15.27
CA PHE A 516 -8.54 18.62 13.88
C PHE A 516 -10.00 18.17 13.84
N ASP A 517 -10.87 18.97 13.20
CA ASP A 517 -12.32 18.72 13.12
C ASP A 517 -12.65 17.58 12.18
N TRP A 518 -12.02 17.62 11.01
CA TRP A 518 -12.19 16.62 9.96
C TRP A 518 -10.97 16.58 9.04
N PHE A 519 -10.88 15.50 8.27
CA PHE A 519 -9.94 15.35 7.16
C PHE A 519 -10.72 14.88 5.93
N ARG A 520 -10.73 15.66 4.85
CA ARG A 520 -11.49 15.38 3.65
C ARG A 520 -10.58 15.21 2.44
N VAL A 521 -10.88 14.20 1.68
CA VAL A 521 -10.19 13.84 0.44
C VAL A 521 -11.14 14.00 -0.73
N GLU A 522 -10.75 14.80 -1.70
CA GLU A 522 -11.44 14.93 -2.98
C GLU A 522 -10.50 14.46 -4.09
N ARG A 523 -11.02 13.72 -5.04
CA ARG A 523 -10.28 13.29 -6.22
C ARG A 523 -10.90 13.91 -7.45
N ARG A 524 -10.09 14.60 -8.23
CA ARG A 524 -10.52 15.15 -9.52
C ARG A 524 -10.23 14.09 -10.58
N GLU A 525 -11.25 13.70 -11.32
CA GLU A 525 -11.08 12.83 -12.48
C GLU A 525 -10.18 13.50 -13.52
N PRO A 526 -9.45 12.70 -14.32
CA PRO A 526 -8.55 13.19 -15.36
C PRO A 526 -9.22 14.07 -16.41
#